data_175a69d5333a4cb530cf634259c0a504
#
_entry.id   175a69d5333a4cb530cf634259c0a504
#
_cell.length_a   1.000
_cell.length_b   1.000
_cell.length_c   1.000
_cell.angle_alpha   90.00
_cell.angle_beta   90.00
_cell.angle_gamma   90.00
#
_symmetry.space_group_name_H-M   'P 1'
#
loop_
_entity.id
_entity.type
_entity.pdbx_description
1 polymer ?
#
loop_
_entity_poly.entity_id
_entity_poly.type
_entity_poly.pdbx_seq_one_letter_code
_entity_poly.pdbx_strand_id
1 'polypeptide(L)'
;MMKPVRLLVSLFAIALACAGCAADKFEKVDQTSQGPTGIDVLTARSQTMNGRDPSFDEKRIWESRADMRIAKYLRDHPELEQSPRYMDVRFWRQVSPGAPRGEVEALLEEPQEQTIDPALMAVLAERHWDDFGRRATEAWVYYGWAIFFDDAAVVGMVRRVSRLEPQYD
;
A
#
# COMPACT_ATOMS: atom_id res chain seq x y z
N MET A 1 -37.51 -21.32 68.47
CA MET A 1 -37.14 -22.23 67.41
C MET A 1 -36.67 -21.43 66.19
N MET A 2 -35.39 -21.18 66.06
CA MET A 2 -34.80 -20.44 64.95
C MET A 2 -34.16 -21.41 63.97
N LYS A 3 -34.60 -21.39 62.69
CA LYS A 3 -34.04 -22.16 61.62
C LYS A 3 -32.79 -21.47 61.05
N PRO A 4 -31.67 -22.14 60.88
CA PRO A 4 -30.51 -21.51 60.24
C PRO A 4 -30.68 -21.40 58.72
N VAL A 5 -30.53 -20.20 58.21
CA VAL A 5 -30.44 -19.89 56.79
C VAL A 5 -29.09 -20.39 56.26
N ARG A 6 -29.15 -21.37 55.38
CA ARG A 6 -27.96 -21.83 54.65
C ARG A 6 -27.62 -20.87 53.55
N LEU A 7 -26.53 -20.12 53.76
CA LEU A 7 -25.95 -19.27 52.73
C LEU A 7 -25.19 -20.15 51.72
N LEU A 8 -25.79 -20.34 50.54
CA LEU A 8 -25.15 -20.97 49.41
C LEU A 8 -24.26 -19.94 48.73
N VAL A 9 -22.98 -20.00 49.06
CA VAL A 9 -21.98 -19.24 48.34
C VAL A 9 -21.69 -19.99 47.04
N SER A 10 -22.32 -19.54 45.97
CA SER A 10 -21.98 -19.98 44.61
C SER A 10 -20.63 -19.38 44.21
N LEU A 11 -19.59 -20.18 44.30
CA LEU A 11 -18.31 -19.89 43.66
C LEU A 11 -18.51 -19.89 42.15
N PHE A 12 -18.68 -18.70 41.59
CA PHE A 12 -18.58 -18.50 40.14
C PHE A 12 -17.08 -18.56 39.78
N ALA A 13 -16.60 -19.74 39.39
CA ALA A 13 -15.31 -19.90 38.79
C ALA A 13 -15.37 -19.22 37.41
N ILE A 14 -14.89 -17.98 37.33
CA ILE A 14 -14.61 -17.31 36.07
C ILE A 14 -13.38 -17.99 35.50
N ALA A 15 -13.59 -18.97 34.67
CA ALA A 15 -12.57 -19.49 33.77
C ALA A 15 -12.28 -18.36 32.76
N LEU A 16 -11.27 -17.54 33.02
CA LEU A 16 -10.66 -16.72 31.99
C LEU A 16 -10.01 -17.69 31.00
N ALA A 17 -10.79 -18.02 29.96
CA ALA A 17 -10.24 -18.56 28.74
C ALA A 17 -9.36 -17.45 28.15
N CYS A 18 -8.05 -17.49 28.46
CA CYS A 18 -7.05 -16.85 27.64
C CYS A 18 -7.11 -17.51 26.27
N ALA A 19 -8.09 -17.08 25.46
CA ALA A 19 -8.01 -17.25 24.02
C ALA A 19 -6.74 -16.49 23.62
N GLY A 20 -5.62 -17.25 23.57
CA GLY A 20 -4.41 -16.79 22.94
C GLY A 20 -4.83 -16.31 21.55
N CYS A 21 -4.82 -14.99 21.37
CA CYS A 21 -4.72 -14.44 20.06
C CYS A 21 -3.43 -14.99 19.49
N ALA A 22 -3.52 -16.14 18.82
CA ALA A 22 -2.59 -16.46 17.77
C ALA A 22 -2.69 -15.24 16.87
N ALA A 23 -1.74 -14.31 17.02
CA ALA A 23 -1.56 -13.24 16.08
C ALA A 23 -1.28 -13.96 14.77
N ASP A 24 -2.35 -14.18 14.01
CA ASP A 24 -2.27 -14.55 12.63
C ASP A 24 -1.32 -13.53 12.03
N LYS A 25 -0.12 -14.00 11.71
CA LYS A 25 0.82 -13.26 10.87
C LYS A 25 0.26 -13.22 9.46
N PHE A 26 -0.97 -12.79 9.33
CA PHE A 26 -1.49 -12.32 8.07
C PHE A 26 -0.76 -11.02 7.80
N GLU A 27 0.18 -11.14 6.95
CA GLU A 27 0.74 -10.03 6.22
C GLU A 27 -0.44 -9.28 5.61
N LYS A 28 -0.86 -8.22 6.30
CA LYS A 28 -1.97 -7.40 5.86
C LYS A 28 -1.52 -6.71 4.61
N VAL A 29 -2.04 -7.16 3.49
CA VAL A 29 -2.12 -6.33 2.29
C VAL A 29 -3.09 -5.22 2.66
N ASP A 30 -2.58 -4.10 3.13
CA ASP A 30 -3.41 -2.96 3.50
C ASP A 30 -3.74 -2.19 2.23
N GLN A 31 -5.03 -2.12 1.93
CA GLN A 31 -5.54 -1.06 1.09
C GLN A 31 -5.32 0.22 1.89
N THR A 32 -4.34 1.00 1.51
CA THR A 32 -4.02 2.23 2.21
C THR A 32 -4.61 3.40 1.45
N SER A 33 -5.18 4.35 2.17
CA SER A 33 -5.50 5.68 1.64
C SER A 33 -4.23 6.47 1.26
N GLN A 34 -3.08 5.96 1.69
CA GLN A 34 -1.76 6.48 1.40
C GLN A 34 -1.01 5.47 0.55
N GLY A 35 -0.75 5.82 -0.69
CA GLY A 35 0.00 4.99 -1.62
C GLY A 35 1.51 5.06 -1.41
N PRO A 36 2.27 4.48 -2.33
CA PRO A 36 3.72 4.46 -2.26
C PRO A 36 4.33 5.84 -2.48
N THR A 37 5.48 6.04 -1.86
CA THR A 37 6.45 7.06 -2.27
C THR A 37 7.47 6.45 -3.25
N GLY A 38 8.20 7.30 -3.97
CA GLY A 38 9.31 6.84 -4.81
C GLY A 38 10.39 6.09 -4.04
N ILE A 39 10.61 6.43 -2.76
CA ILE A 39 11.58 5.74 -1.89
C ILE A 39 11.08 4.35 -1.49
N ASP A 40 9.77 4.16 -1.30
CA ASP A 40 9.22 2.82 -1.02
C ASP A 40 9.47 1.89 -2.20
N VAL A 41 9.21 2.37 -3.43
CA VAL A 41 9.44 1.61 -4.67
C VAL A 41 10.94 1.32 -4.87
N LEU A 42 11.82 2.31 -4.66
CA LEU A 42 13.26 2.13 -4.74
C LEU A 42 13.75 1.09 -3.74
N THR A 43 13.25 1.15 -2.50
CA THR A 43 13.64 0.21 -1.44
C THR A 43 13.22 -1.21 -1.78
N ALA A 44 11.95 -1.41 -2.16
CA ALA A 44 11.45 -2.72 -2.58
C ALA A 44 12.21 -3.27 -3.79
N ARG A 45 12.54 -2.41 -4.78
CA ARG A 45 13.37 -2.77 -5.92
C ARG A 45 14.77 -3.23 -5.50
N SER A 46 15.43 -2.46 -4.63
CA SER A 46 16.80 -2.78 -4.18
C SER A 46 16.83 -4.10 -3.39
N GLN A 47 15.86 -4.30 -2.51
CA GLN A 47 15.71 -5.55 -1.77
C GLN A 47 15.47 -6.76 -2.70
N THR A 48 14.59 -6.60 -3.70
CA THR A 48 14.29 -7.67 -4.66
C THR A 48 15.47 -8.00 -5.56
N MET A 49 16.18 -6.99 -6.07
CA MET A 49 17.24 -7.20 -7.07
C MET A 49 18.62 -7.44 -6.45
N ASN A 50 18.91 -6.80 -5.31
CA ASN A 50 20.24 -6.76 -4.70
C ASN A 50 20.29 -7.40 -3.32
N GLY A 51 19.15 -7.81 -2.74
CA GLY A 51 19.06 -8.38 -1.39
C GLY A 51 19.42 -7.40 -0.27
N ARG A 52 19.42 -6.09 -0.53
CA ARG A 52 19.81 -5.05 0.42
C ARG A 52 19.00 -3.77 0.24
N ASP A 53 19.00 -2.94 1.25
CA ASP A 53 18.47 -1.58 1.15
C ASP A 53 19.32 -0.72 0.19
N PRO A 54 18.70 0.28 -0.46
CA PRO A 54 19.42 1.21 -1.31
C PRO A 54 20.42 2.04 -0.47
N SER A 55 21.62 2.24 -1.01
CA SER A 55 22.63 3.07 -0.41
C SER A 55 22.22 4.55 -0.40
N PHE A 56 22.96 5.37 0.34
CA PHE A 56 22.74 6.82 0.36
C PHE A 56 22.85 7.45 -1.03
N ASP A 57 23.84 7.04 -1.82
CA ASP A 57 24.03 7.59 -3.17
C ASP A 57 22.90 7.15 -4.13
N GLU A 58 22.43 5.91 -4.05
CA GLU A 58 21.28 5.44 -4.84
C GLU A 58 20.02 6.24 -4.51
N LYS A 59 19.74 6.48 -3.22
CA LYS A 59 18.63 7.34 -2.77
C LYS A 59 18.77 8.77 -3.29
N ARG A 60 19.94 9.37 -3.17
CA ARG A 60 20.21 10.73 -3.63
C ARG A 60 20.01 10.88 -5.14
N ILE A 61 20.51 9.92 -5.92
CA ILE A 61 20.32 9.93 -7.39
C ILE A 61 18.84 9.79 -7.74
N TRP A 62 18.13 8.89 -7.07
CA TRP A 62 16.70 8.72 -7.27
C TRP A 62 15.92 9.99 -6.96
N GLU A 63 16.15 10.59 -5.80
CA GLU A 63 15.50 11.84 -5.38
C GLU A 63 15.77 12.98 -6.34
N SER A 64 17.01 13.14 -6.82
CA SER A 64 17.35 14.16 -7.81
C SER A 64 16.59 13.98 -9.13
N ARG A 65 16.39 12.74 -9.58
CA ARG A 65 15.57 12.46 -10.77
C ARG A 65 14.09 12.72 -10.51
N ALA A 66 13.59 12.34 -9.32
CA ALA A 66 12.21 12.61 -8.92
C ALA A 66 11.95 14.12 -8.86
N ASP A 67 12.89 14.92 -8.33
CA ASP A 67 12.78 16.39 -8.33
C ASP A 67 12.58 16.96 -9.72
N MET A 68 13.33 16.48 -10.70
CA MET A 68 13.20 16.95 -12.09
C MET A 68 11.84 16.59 -12.70
N ARG A 69 11.37 15.35 -12.48
CA ARG A 69 10.06 14.90 -12.99
C ARG A 69 8.91 15.67 -12.36
N ILE A 70 8.93 15.78 -11.03
CA ILE A 70 7.91 16.51 -10.26
C ILE A 70 7.89 17.98 -10.67
N ALA A 71 9.05 18.63 -10.78
CA ALA A 71 9.13 20.01 -11.21
C ALA A 71 8.60 20.22 -12.63
N LYS A 72 8.84 19.26 -13.52
CA LYS A 72 8.25 19.27 -14.87
C LYS A 72 6.74 19.11 -14.80
N TYR A 73 6.24 18.11 -14.08
CA TYR A 73 4.82 17.81 -13.94
C TYR A 73 4.05 19.03 -13.39
N LEU A 74 4.53 19.64 -12.29
CA LEU A 74 3.90 20.81 -11.68
C LEU A 74 3.91 22.03 -12.61
N ARG A 75 4.95 22.21 -13.42
CA ARG A 75 5.01 23.28 -14.40
C ARG A 75 4.02 23.09 -15.55
N ASP A 76 3.78 21.83 -15.94
CA ASP A 76 2.83 21.46 -17.00
C ASP A 76 1.37 21.48 -16.47
N HIS A 77 1.18 21.50 -15.14
CA HIS A 77 -0.10 21.49 -14.43
C HIS A 77 -0.23 22.61 -13.40
N PRO A 78 -0.22 23.89 -13.82
CA PRO A 78 -0.28 25.03 -12.91
C PRO A 78 -1.58 25.11 -12.08
N GLU A 79 -2.65 24.49 -12.54
CA GLU A 79 -3.93 24.40 -11.83
C GLU A 79 -3.82 23.64 -10.49
N LEU A 80 -2.78 22.80 -10.33
CA LEU A 80 -2.55 22.07 -9.08
C LEU A 80 -2.13 22.97 -7.92
N GLU A 81 -1.53 24.15 -8.18
CA GLU A 81 -1.05 25.06 -7.13
C GLU A 81 -2.13 25.45 -6.12
N GLN A 82 -3.39 25.47 -6.56
CA GLN A 82 -4.55 25.76 -5.71
C GLN A 82 -5.25 24.51 -5.17
N SER A 83 -4.73 23.32 -5.45
CA SER A 83 -5.29 22.05 -5.04
C SER A 83 -4.58 21.48 -3.81
N PRO A 84 -5.30 20.81 -2.89
CA PRO A 84 -4.67 20.03 -1.80
C PRO A 84 -3.63 19.02 -2.31
N ARG A 85 -3.82 18.50 -3.53
CA ARG A 85 -2.89 17.54 -4.17
C ARG A 85 -1.52 18.12 -4.47
N TYR A 86 -1.40 19.44 -4.56
CA TYR A 86 -0.07 20.07 -4.68
C TYR A 86 0.87 19.65 -3.55
N MET A 87 0.33 19.54 -2.33
CA MET A 87 1.11 19.12 -1.16
C MET A 87 1.55 17.65 -1.29
N ASP A 88 0.66 16.77 -1.78
CA ASP A 88 0.98 15.36 -2.00
C ASP A 88 2.11 15.20 -3.01
N VAL A 89 2.03 15.91 -4.13
CA VAL A 89 3.03 15.84 -5.20
C VAL A 89 4.34 16.53 -4.80
N ARG A 90 4.27 17.75 -4.27
CA ARG A 90 5.45 18.60 -4.05
C ARG A 90 6.26 18.21 -2.83
N PHE A 91 5.57 17.88 -1.72
CA PHE A 91 6.20 17.69 -0.41
C PHE A 91 6.16 16.23 0.07
N TRP A 92 4.99 15.60 0.04
CA TRP A 92 4.86 14.22 0.50
C TRP A 92 5.37 13.22 -0.52
N ARG A 93 5.34 13.58 -1.82
CA ARG A 93 5.79 12.73 -2.94
C ARG A 93 5.14 11.35 -2.91
N GLN A 94 3.86 11.33 -2.57
CA GLN A 94 3.11 10.14 -2.30
C GLN A 94 1.92 10.05 -3.25
N VAL A 95 1.70 8.85 -3.79
CA VAL A 95 0.52 8.58 -4.61
C VAL A 95 -0.72 8.57 -3.71
N SER A 96 -1.77 9.25 -4.14
CA SER A 96 -3.06 9.29 -3.44
C SER A 96 -4.21 8.88 -4.35
N PRO A 97 -5.34 8.40 -3.77
CA PRO A 97 -6.55 8.16 -4.55
C PRO A 97 -6.96 9.39 -5.36
N GLY A 98 -7.38 9.18 -6.59
CA GLY A 98 -7.70 10.25 -7.52
C GLY A 98 -6.48 10.83 -8.26
N ALA A 99 -5.27 10.31 -8.05
CA ALA A 99 -4.08 10.70 -8.81
C ALA A 99 -4.21 10.30 -10.29
N PRO A 100 -4.05 11.21 -11.27
CA PRO A 100 -3.99 10.82 -12.66
C PRO A 100 -2.67 10.11 -12.98
N ARG A 101 -2.64 9.34 -14.08
CA ARG A 101 -1.47 8.55 -14.49
C ARG A 101 -0.18 9.36 -14.55
N GLY A 102 -0.23 10.54 -15.15
CA GLY A 102 0.95 11.42 -15.27
C GLY A 102 1.54 11.85 -13.92
N GLU A 103 0.71 11.99 -12.87
CA GLU A 103 1.18 12.25 -11.52
C GLU A 103 1.90 11.04 -10.93
N VAL A 104 1.32 9.85 -11.11
CA VAL A 104 1.93 8.59 -10.64
C VAL A 104 3.28 8.37 -11.31
N GLU A 105 3.40 8.59 -12.63
CA GLU A 105 4.68 8.54 -13.36
C GLU A 105 5.68 9.58 -12.87
N ALA A 106 5.24 10.80 -12.59
CA ALA A 106 6.12 11.83 -12.05
C ALA A 106 6.70 11.43 -10.69
N LEU A 107 5.92 10.76 -9.86
CA LEU A 107 6.29 10.33 -8.51
C LEU A 107 7.14 9.04 -8.51
N LEU A 108 6.73 8.03 -9.30
CA LEU A 108 7.25 6.66 -9.19
C LEU A 108 8.09 6.19 -10.38
N GLU A 109 8.19 6.95 -11.47
CA GLU A 109 8.69 6.53 -12.80
C GLU A 109 7.70 5.59 -13.51
N GLU A 110 8.16 4.99 -14.63
CA GLU A 110 7.39 4.00 -15.36
C GLU A 110 7.20 2.71 -14.53
N PRO A 111 6.02 2.08 -14.57
CA PRO A 111 5.79 0.81 -13.91
C PRO A 111 6.61 -0.32 -14.58
N GLN A 112 6.89 -1.41 -13.83
CA GLN A 112 7.50 -2.61 -14.39
C GLN A 112 6.57 -3.32 -15.37
N GLU A 113 5.28 -3.35 -15.04
CA GLU A 113 4.26 -4.02 -15.83
C GLU A 113 2.97 -3.22 -15.79
N GLN A 114 2.19 -3.35 -16.88
CA GLN A 114 0.84 -2.78 -16.98
C GLN A 114 -0.09 -3.89 -17.46
N THR A 115 -1.30 -3.94 -16.95
CA THR A 115 -2.30 -4.90 -17.37
C THR A 115 -3.70 -4.29 -17.40
N ILE A 116 -4.47 -4.70 -18.40
CA ILE A 116 -5.91 -4.41 -18.54
C ILE A 116 -6.74 -5.71 -18.40
N ASP A 117 -6.09 -6.84 -18.13
CA ASP A 117 -6.76 -8.12 -17.94
C ASP A 117 -7.43 -8.16 -16.54
N PRO A 118 -8.78 -8.24 -16.47
CA PRO A 118 -9.49 -8.29 -15.20
C PRO A 118 -9.10 -9.47 -14.30
N ALA A 119 -8.72 -10.61 -14.90
CA ALA A 119 -8.32 -11.78 -14.14
C ALA A 119 -6.96 -11.54 -13.45
N LEU A 120 -6.00 -10.93 -14.14
CA LEU A 120 -4.72 -10.55 -13.56
C LEU A 120 -4.89 -9.42 -12.54
N MET A 121 -5.74 -8.44 -12.81
CA MET A 121 -6.05 -7.37 -11.85
C MET A 121 -6.65 -7.93 -10.57
N ALA A 122 -7.56 -8.91 -10.66
CA ALA A 122 -8.15 -9.55 -9.49
C ALA A 122 -7.09 -10.30 -8.65
N VAL A 123 -6.14 -10.98 -9.29
CA VAL A 123 -5.00 -11.62 -8.61
C VAL A 123 -4.11 -10.59 -7.94
N LEU A 124 -3.85 -9.44 -8.59
CA LEU A 124 -3.04 -8.37 -8.01
C LEU A 124 -3.70 -7.69 -6.82
N ALA A 125 -5.02 -7.53 -6.86
CA ALA A 125 -5.80 -6.89 -5.80
C ALA A 125 -6.16 -7.83 -4.65
N GLU A 126 -6.13 -9.17 -4.87
CA GLU A 126 -6.50 -10.18 -3.88
C GLU A 126 -7.87 -9.89 -3.25
N ARG A 127 -7.95 -9.88 -1.93
CA ARG A 127 -9.19 -9.62 -1.17
C ARG A 127 -9.78 -8.22 -1.38
N HIS A 128 -9.01 -7.27 -1.90
CA HIS A 128 -9.45 -5.90 -2.13
C HIS A 128 -10.12 -5.69 -3.48
N TRP A 129 -10.20 -6.73 -4.31
CA TRP A 129 -10.83 -6.62 -5.62
C TRP A 129 -12.29 -6.17 -5.55
N ASP A 130 -13.04 -6.60 -4.54
CA ASP A 130 -14.43 -6.21 -4.37
C ASP A 130 -14.61 -4.72 -4.03
N ASP A 131 -13.60 -4.09 -3.48
CA ASP A 131 -13.65 -2.69 -3.05
C ASP A 131 -13.60 -1.72 -4.24
N PHE A 132 -12.77 -2.02 -5.25
CA PHE A 132 -12.55 -1.12 -6.39
C PHE A 132 -12.51 -1.80 -7.77
N GLY A 133 -12.46 -3.12 -7.84
CA GLY A 133 -12.26 -3.85 -9.09
C GLY A 133 -13.31 -3.59 -10.16
N ARG A 134 -14.56 -3.29 -9.76
CA ARG A 134 -15.62 -2.93 -10.72
C ARG A 134 -15.37 -1.61 -11.46
N ARG A 135 -14.49 -0.76 -10.94
CA ARG A 135 -14.13 0.53 -11.53
C ARG A 135 -12.77 0.50 -12.22
N ALA A 136 -11.92 -0.45 -11.82
CA ALA A 136 -10.57 -0.53 -12.35
C ALA A 136 -10.60 -1.03 -13.80
N THR A 137 -9.99 -0.26 -14.70
CA THR A 137 -9.81 -0.60 -16.11
C THR A 137 -8.37 -0.97 -16.45
N GLU A 138 -7.43 -0.63 -15.55
CA GLU A 138 -6.01 -0.86 -15.72
C GLU A 138 -5.31 -0.99 -14.36
N ALA A 139 -4.25 -1.79 -14.30
CA ALA A 139 -3.36 -1.85 -13.15
C ALA A 139 -1.90 -1.68 -13.56
N TRP A 140 -1.16 -0.89 -12.77
CA TRP A 140 0.27 -0.69 -12.88
C TRP A 140 0.97 -1.38 -11.73
N VAL A 141 1.98 -2.19 -12.06
CA VAL A 141 2.74 -2.96 -11.08
C VAL A 141 4.08 -2.30 -10.85
N TYR A 142 4.33 -1.97 -9.61
CA TYR A 142 5.61 -1.50 -9.09
C TYR A 142 6.20 -2.52 -8.10
N TYR A 143 7.49 -2.41 -7.80
CA TYR A 143 8.08 -3.20 -6.73
C TYR A 143 7.34 -2.97 -5.42
N GLY A 144 6.74 -4.03 -4.89
CA GLY A 144 6.00 -3.99 -3.64
C GLY A 144 4.60 -3.36 -3.72
N TRP A 145 4.11 -2.93 -4.90
CA TRP A 145 2.82 -2.25 -5.05
C TRP A 145 2.10 -2.60 -6.36
N ALA A 146 0.77 -2.60 -6.29
CA ALA A 146 -0.10 -2.55 -7.46
C ALA A 146 -1.03 -1.33 -7.33
N ILE A 147 -1.11 -0.52 -8.38
CA ILE A 147 -1.93 0.70 -8.44
C ILE A 147 -2.97 0.49 -9.53
N PHE A 148 -4.23 0.70 -9.18
CA PHE A 148 -5.37 0.47 -10.05
C PHE A 148 -5.99 1.79 -10.47
N PHE A 149 -6.27 1.90 -11.75
CA PHE A 149 -6.85 3.09 -12.37
C PHE A 149 -8.22 2.78 -12.95
N ASP A 150 -9.13 3.74 -12.88
CA ASP A 150 -10.22 3.87 -13.85
C ASP A 150 -9.73 4.62 -15.09
N ASP A 151 -10.65 5.10 -15.91
CA ASP A 151 -10.29 5.84 -17.14
C ASP A 151 -9.52 7.13 -16.84
N ALA A 152 -9.65 7.71 -15.65
CA ALA A 152 -9.12 9.02 -15.30
C ALA A 152 -8.01 8.97 -14.26
N ALA A 153 -8.15 8.16 -13.19
CA ALA A 153 -7.37 8.31 -11.98
C ALA A 153 -7.22 7.02 -11.16
N VAL A 154 -6.37 7.04 -10.14
CA VAL A 154 -6.19 5.97 -9.16
C VAL A 154 -7.49 5.72 -8.38
N VAL A 155 -8.00 4.49 -8.44
CA VAL A 155 -9.18 4.02 -7.70
C VAL A 155 -8.85 3.09 -6.55
N GLY A 156 -7.66 2.50 -6.56
CA GLY A 156 -7.20 1.60 -5.50
C GLY A 156 -5.70 1.38 -5.55
N MET A 157 -5.12 1.04 -4.42
CA MET A 157 -3.71 0.73 -4.28
C MET A 157 -3.56 -0.42 -3.29
N VAL A 158 -2.71 -1.39 -3.64
CA VAL A 158 -2.46 -2.57 -2.82
C VAL A 158 -0.97 -2.70 -2.61
N ARG A 159 -0.55 -2.76 -1.36
CA ARG A 159 0.82 -3.07 -1.01
C ARG A 159 1.01 -4.59 -1.11
N ARG A 160 1.96 -5.00 -1.92
CA ARG A 160 2.34 -6.40 -2.10
C ARG A 160 3.68 -6.61 -1.42
N VAL A 161 3.68 -7.35 -0.34
CA VAL A 161 4.94 -7.80 0.25
C VAL A 161 5.34 -9.05 -0.53
N SER A 162 6.38 -8.91 -1.36
CA SER A 162 6.97 -10.09 -1.99
C SER A 162 7.61 -10.92 -0.89
N ARG A 163 6.97 -12.03 -0.51
CA ARG A 163 7.65 -13.10 0.21
C ARG A 163 8.69 -13.72 -0.73
N LEU A 164 9.87 -13.17 -0.68
CA LEU A 164 11.04 -13.98 -0.97
C LEU A 164 11.32 -14.78 0.31
N GLU A 165 10.53 -15.82 0.57
CA GLU A 165 11.02 -16.89 1.42
C GLU A 165 12.13 -17.58 0.61
N PRO A 166 13.37 -17.60 1.12
CA PRO A 166 14.36 -18.50 0.58
C PRO A 166 13.80 -19.91 0.79
N GLN A 167 13.47 -20.59 -0.30
CA GLN A 167 13.29 -22.04 -0.26
C GLN A 167 14.66 -22.63 0.04
N TYR A 168 14.90 -22.94 1.29
CA TYR A 168 15.97 -23.83 1.67
C TYR A 168 15.45 -25.26 1.39
N ASP A 169 15.90 -25.85 0.28
CA ASP A 169 15.87 -27.29 0.05
C ASP A 169 16.86 -28.00 0.96
#